data_cca1707d365fc5c2fbe08f451e25e6cf
#
_entry.id   cca1707d365fc5c2fbe08f451e25e6cf
#
_cell.length_a   1.000
_cell.length_b   1.000
_cell.length_c   1.000
_cell.angle_alpha   90.00
_cell.angle_beta   90.00
_cell.angle_gamma   90.00
#
_symmetry.space_group_name_H-M   'P 1'
#
loop_
_entity.id
_entity.type
_entity.pdbx_description
1 polymer ?
#
loop_
_entity_poly.entity_id
_entity_poly.type
_entity_poly.pdbx_seq_one_letter_code
_entity_poly.pdbx_strand_id
1 'polypeptide(L)'
;MKILFRTLLVGFFLLPCIIIHAQKQPPFWNEIQAFKKEDSLTPPKKNPILFVGSSSFRLWTNVQEYFPKHTIINRGFGGSTLTDVIRYEEATIFKYKPRQVIIYCGENDLASSDTVTAKKVLQRFQKLFGDIRKRLPNVPVVFISIKPSPSRWRLKDKIIEANKLVKKFLATKKKTAFADVWPLMLDGEGRPNEALFVEDKLHMNQEGYAIWAKVLDKYLTPNPSPAKQ
;
A
#
# COMPACT_ATOMS: atom_id res chain seq x y z
N MET A 1 47.89 -75.23 -6.44
CA MET A 1 47.47 -74.26 -5.46
C MET A 1 47.27 -72.95 -6.18
N LYS A 2 46.00 -72.61 -6.56
CA LYS A 2 45.69 -71.41 -7.33
C LYS A 2 45.12 -70.37 -6.36
N ILE A 3 45.83 -69.29 -6.16
CA ILE A 3 45.41 -68.16 -5.32
C ILE A 3 44.53 -67.23 -6.17
N LEU A 4 43.25 -67.08 -5.79
CA LEU A 4 42.31 -66.18 -6.44
C LEU A 4 42.40 -64.80 -5.75
N PHE A 5 42.93 -63.78 -6.43
CA PHE A 5 42.83 -62.36 -5.98
C PHE A 5 41.43 -61.82 -6.28
N ARG A 6 40.67 -61.50 -5.22
CA ARG A 6 39.41 -60.74 -5.31
C ARG A 6 39.72 -59.25 -5.24
N THR A 7 39.57 -58.58 -6.34
CA THR A 7 39.69 -57.10 -6.42
C THR A 7 38.35 -56.50 -5.89
N LEU A 8 38.42 -55.78 -4.76
CA LEU A 8 37.32 -55.03 -4.21
C LEU A 8 37.23 -53.67 -4.93
N LEU A 9 36.20 -53.47 -5.77
CA LEU A 9 35.94 -52.18 -6.42
C LEU A 9 35.15 -51.30 -5.42
N VAL A 10 35.82 -50.31 -4.81
CA VAL A 10 35.16 -49.29 -3.98
C VAL A 10 34.63 -48.21 -4.91
N GLY A 11 33.32 -48.24 -5.16
CA GLY A 11 32.63 -47.18 -5.92
C GLY A 11 32.53 -45.91 -5.08
N PHE A 12 33.24 -44.86 -5.47
CA PHE A 12 33.10 -43.52 -4.88
C PHE A 12 31.82 -42.87 -5.43
N PHE A 13 30.74 -42.87 -4.64
CA PHE A 13 29.52 -42.11 -4.94
C PHE A 13 29.77 -40.63 -4.66
N LEU A 14 30.05 -39.83 -5.69
CA LEU A 14 30.03 -38.38 -5.63
C LEU A 14 28.60 -37.93 -5.52
N LEU A 15 28.15 -37.62 -4.28
CA LEU A 15 26.86 -36.93 -4.04
C LEU A 15 27.00 -35.48 -4.55
N PRO A 16 26.17 -35.03 -5.51
CA PRO A 16 26.17 -33.63 -5.91
C PRO A 16 25.74 -32.77 -4.71
N CYS A 17 26.65 -31.88 -4.29
CA CYS A 17 26.34 -30.87 -3.27
C CYS A 17 25.37 -29.84 -3.89
N ILE A 18 24.06 -29.98 -3.65
CA ILE A 18 23.07 -29.02 -4.10
C ILE A 18 23.22 -27.79 -3.19
N ILE A 19 23.89 -26.76 -3.69
CA ILE A 19 23.95 -25.45 -3.03
C ILE A 19 22.58 -24.82 -3.16
N ILE A 20 21.75 -24.97 -2.11
CA ILE A 20 20.48 -24.25 -1.99
C ILE A 20 20.84 -22.79 -1.74
N HIS A 21 20.81 -21.97 -2.77
CA HIS A 21 20.87 -20.52 -2.61
C HIS A 21 19.56 -20.10 -1.91
N ALA A 22 19.68 -19.71 -0.64
CA ALA A 22 18.57 -19.08 0.07
C ALA A 22 18.18 -17.80 -0.67
N GLN A 23 17.09 -17.86 -1.42
CA GLN A 23 16.60 -16.72 -2.19
C GLN A 23 16.15 -15.63 -1.21
N LYS A 24 16.87 -14.49 -1.23
CA LYS A 24 16.53 -13.34 -0.36
C LYS A 24 15.09 -12.91 -0.63
N GLN A 25 14.26 -12.97 0.41
CA GLN A 25 12.86 -12.58 0.30
C GLN A 25 12.74 -11.09 -0.09
N PRO A 26 11.81 -10.75 -1.00
CA PRO A 26 11.58 -9.36 -1.37
C PRO A 26 11.15 -8.52 -0.17
N PRO A 27 11.37 -7.19 -0.18
CA PRO A 27 10.89 -6.29 0.88
C PRO A 27 9.41 -6.52 1.19
N PHE A 28 9.02 -6.41 2.46
CA PHE A 28 7.63 -6.58 2.96
C PHE A 28 7.03 -7.98 2.80
N TRP A 29 7.79 -8.99 2.38
CA TRP A 29 7.31 -10.36 2.18
C TRP A 29 6.53 -10.89 3.40
N ASN A 30 7.07 -10.69 4.60
CA ASN A 30 6.44 -11.18 5.83
C ASN A 30 5.07 -10.54 6.10
N GLU A 31 4.92 -9.24 5.84
CA GLU A 31 3.63 -8.54 5.97
C GLU A 31 2.61 -9.06 4.97
N ILE A 32 3.04 -9.34 3.74
CA ILE A 32 2.17 -9.92 2.71
C ILE A 32 1.76 -11.37 3.07
N GLN A 33 2.68 -12.18 3.64
CA GLN A 33 2.32 -13.51 4.13
C GLN A 33 1.36 -13.43 5.33
N ALA A 34 1.52 -12.42 6.21
CA ALA A 34 0.57 -12.19 7.30
C ALA A 34 -0.85 -11.91 6.78
N PHE A 35 -1.01 -11.09 5.73
CA PHE A 35 -2.31 -10.88 5.08
C PHE A 35 -2.91 -12.17 4.53
N LYS A 36 -2.10 -13.01 3.87
CA LYS A 36 -2.57 -14.29 3.35
C LYS A 36 -3.02 -15.24 4.46
N LYS A 37 -2.28 -15.26 5.57
CA LYS A 37 -2.62 -16.05 6.76
C LYS A 37 -3.93 -15.56 7.39
N GLU A 38 -4.07 -14.25 7.60
CA GLU A 38 -5.30 -13.63 8.11
C GLU A 38 -6.51 -13.99 7.25
N ASP A 39 -6.38 -13.83 5.93
CA ASP A 39 -7.45 -14.16 4.97
C ASP A 39 -7.81 -15.67 4.94
N SER A 40 -6.85 -16.55 5.29
CA SER A 40 -7.12 -17.99 5.38
C SER A 40 -7.87 -18.37 6.65
N LEU A 41 -7.63 -17.65 7.75
CA LEU A 41 -8.30 -17.86 9.04
C LEU A 41 -9.67 -17.16 9.08
N THR A 42 -9.75 -15.98 8.49
CA THR A 42 -10.97 -15.17 8.43
C THR A 42 -11.19 -14.70 6.99
N PRO A 43 -11.95 -15.45 6.19
CA PRO A 43 -12.19 -15.08 4.79
C PRO A 43 -12.72 -13.65 4.66
N PRO A 44 -12.12 -12.84 3.78
CA PRO A 44 -12.47 -11.44 3.65
C PRO A 44 -13.91 -11.28 3.14
N LYS A 45 -14.60 -10.28 3.67
CA LYS A 45 -15.96 -9.94 3.22
C LYS A 45 -15.94 -9.53 1.74
N LYS A 46 -16.99 -9.88 1.01
CA LYS A 46 -17.15 -9.58 -0.43
C LYS A 46 -17.35 -8.09 -0.67
N ASN A 47 -16.88 -7.60 -1.82
CA ASN A 47 -17.07 -6.21 -2.28
C ASN A 47 -16.64 -5.15 -1.24
N PRO A 48 -15.45 -5.22 -0.64
CA PRO A 48 -15.03 -4.24 0.34
C PRO A 48 -14.67 -2.91 -0.33
N ILE A 49 -14.62 -1.85 0.48
CA ILE A 49 -13.76 -0.70 0.18
C ILE A 49 -12.37 -1.07 0.66
N LEU A 50 -11.39 -1.03 -0.24
CA LEU A 50 -10.04 -1.45 0.02
C LEU A 50 -9.14 -0.24 0.26
N PHE A 51 -8.47 -0.22 1.39
CA PHE A 51 -7.42 0.74 1.74
C PHE A 51 -6.07 0.08 1.45
N VAL A 52 -5.28 0.64 0.54
CA VAL A 52 -3.98 0.09 0.13
C VAL A 52 -2.92 1.18 0.06
N GLY A 53 -1.72 0.85 0.49
CA GLY A 53 -0.58 1.77 0.47
C GLY A 53 0.37 1.55 1.64
N SER A 54 0.84 2.63 2.24
CA SER A 54 1.98 2.61 3.15
C SER A 54 1.59 2.53 4.64
N SER A 55 2.59 2.77 5.50
CA SER A 55 2.48 2.67 6.96
C SER A 55 1.37 3.51 7.57
N SER A 56 0.98 4.64 6.98
CA SER A 56 -0.16 5.42 7.49
C SER A 56 -1.47 4.62 7.45
N PHE A 57 -1.65 3.73 6.49
CA PHE A 57 -2.76 2.79 6.52
C PHE A 57 -2.48 1.59 7.43
N ARG A 58 -1.28 1.02 7.38
CA ARG A 58 -0.93 -0.10 8.27
C ARG A 58 -1.21 0.23 9.75
N LEU A 59 -0.89 1.45 10.16
CA LEU A 59 -1.06 1.91 11.55
C LEU A 59 -2.49 2.39 11.87
N TRP A 60 -3.35 2.53 10.88
CA TRP A 60 -4.78 2.80 11.10
C TRP A 60 -5.53 1.49 11.36
N THR A 61 -5.22 0.85 12.47
CA THR A 61 -5.69 -0.50 12.80
C THR A 61 -7.20 -0.57 13.03
N ASN A 62 -7.80 0.49 13.53
CA ASN A 62 -9.23 0.62 13.80
C ASN A 62 -9.99 1.40 12.72
N VAL A 63 -9.51 1.43 11.48
CA VAL A 63 -10.16 2.18 10.38
C VAL A 63 -11.63 1.80 10.17
N GLN A 64 -12.02 0.55 10.43
CA GLN A 64 -13.40 0.08 10.33
C GLN A 64 -14.35 0.84 11.29
N GLU A 65 -13.87 1.25 12.46
CA GLU A 65 -14.65 1.98 13.46
C GLU A 65 -15.01 3.40 13.01
N TYR A 66 -14.14 4.02 12.21
CA TYR A 66 -14.41 5.34 11.61
C TYR A 66 -15.48 5.28 10.52
N PHE A 67 -15.69 4.12 9.91
CA PHE A 67 -16.65 3.94 8.81
C PHE A 67 -17.58 2.74 9.06
N PRO A 68 -18.40 2.78 10.13
CA PRO A 68 -19.20 1.61 10.57
C PRO A 68 -20.24 1.16 9.53
N LYS A 69 -20.66 2.07 8.64
CA LYS A 69 -21.63 1.79 7.58
C LYS A 69 -21.01 1.11 6.36
N HIS A 70 -19.68 0.93 6.31
CA HIS A 70 -18.97 0.36 5.18
C HIS A 70 -18.22 -0.90 5.58
N THR A 71 -18.03 -1.81 4.62
CA THR A 71 -17.11 -2.92 4.79
C THR A 71 -15.74 -2.47 4.33
N ILE A 72 -14.79 -2.32 5.26
CA ILE A 72 -13.43 -1.87 4.99
C ILE A 72 -12.48 -3.07 5.09
N ILE A 73 -11.55 -3.17 4.15
CA ILE A 73 -10.36 -4.03 4.27
C ILE A 73 -9.14 -3.12 4.17
N ASN A 74 -8.27 -3.19 5.16
CA ASN A 74 -7.01 -2.46 5.18
C ASN A 74 -5.86 -3.41 4.79
N ARG A 75 -5.16 -3.07 3.73
CA ARG A 75 -3.95 -3.76 3.22
C ARG A 75 -2.81 -2.76 3.01
N GLY A 76 -2.71 -1.79 3.92
CA GLY A 76 -1.51 -0.98 4.07
C GLY A 76 -0.38 -1.79 4.69
N PHE A 77 0.86 -1.61 4.22
CA PHE A 77 2.02 -2.35 4.71
C PHE A 77 3.28 -1.49 4.77
N GLY A 78 4.09 -1.73 5.77
CA GLY A 78 5.38 -1.10 6.05
C GLY A 78 5.49 0.36 5.68
N GLY A 79 6.68 0.81 5.37
CA GLY A 79 6.99 2.09 4.72
C GLY A 79 6.99 1.96 3.19
N SER A 80 6.01 1.26 2.60
CA SER A 80 6.00 0.92 1.18
C SER A 80 5.98 2.14 0.27
N THR A 81 6.66 1.99 -0.86
CA THR A 81 6.60 2.89 -2.02
C THR A 81 5.52 2.43 -3.00
N LEU A 82 5.18 3.26 -3.99
CA LEU A 82 4.29 2.86 -5.07
C LEU A 82 4.81 1.64 -5.84
N THR A 83 6.15 1.49 -5.95
CA THR A 83 6.77 0.32 -6.57
C THR A 83 6.50 -0.97 -5.77
N ASP A 84 6.46 -0.87 -4.44
CA ASP A 84 6.15 -2.02 -3.59
C ASP A 84 4.66 -2.37 -3.66
N VAL A 85 3.77 -1.36 -3.71
CA VAL A 85 2.34 -1.59 -3.93
C VAL A 85 2.09 -2.29 -5.26
N ILE A 86 2.75 -1.88 -6.35
CA ILE A 86 2.69 -2.54 -7.66
C ILE A 86 3.19 -3.99 -7.57
N ARG A 87 4.32 -4.22 -6.90
CA ARG A 87 4.88 -5.58 -6.73
C ARG A 87 3.87 -6.55 -6.10
N TYR A 88 3.06 -6.07 -5.18
CA TYR A 88 2.13 -6.88 -4.40
C TYR A 88 0.66 -6.66 -4.74
N GLU A 89 0.34 -5.97 -5.84
CA GLU A 89 -1.03 -5.62 -6.22
C GLU A 89 -1.97 -6.83 -6.34
N GLU A 90 -1.45 -7.99 -6.76
CA GLU A 90 -2.25 -9.22 -6.81
C GLU A 90 -2.73 -9.63 -5.41
N ALA A 91 -1.83 -9.60 -4.43
CA ALA A 91 -2.12 -10.02 -3.06
C ALA A 91 -2.86 -8.96 -2.24
N THR A 92 -2.68 -7.67 -2.57
CA THR A 92 -3.21 -6.56 -1.77
C THR A 92 -4.40 -5.86 -2.40
N ILE A 93 -4.64 -6.01 -3.73
CA ILE A 93 -5.74 -5.35 -4.43
C ILE A 93 -6.64 -6.37 -5.13
N PHE A 94 -6.13 -7.08 -6.14
CA PHE A 94 -6.96 -7.83 -7.07
C PHE A 94 -7.66 -9.03 -6.45
N LYS A 95 -7.01 -9.69 -5.50
CA LYS A 95 -7.58 -10.81 -4.73
C LYS A 95 -8.93 -10.46 -4.10
N TYR A 96 -9.11 -9.21 -3.65
CA TYR A 96 -10.30 -8.78 -2.88
C TYR A 96 -11.48 -8.39 -3.76
N LYS A 97 -11.30 -8.20 -5.06
CA LYS A 97 -12.34 -7.70 -5.98
C LYS A 97 -13.11 -6.53 -5.36
N PRO A 98 -12.43 -5.45 -4.96
CA PRO A 98 -13.04 -4.37 -4.20
C PRO A 98 -14.07 -3.60 -5.03
N ARG A 99 -15.09 -3.03 -4.35
CA ARG A 99 -16.01 -2.08 -4.98
C ARG A 99 -15.41 -0.67 -5.08
N GLN A 100 -14.35 -0.38 -4.34
CA GLN A 100 -13.62 0.88 -4.35
C GLN A 100 -12.20 0.67 -3.83
N VAL A 101 -11.24 1.40 -4.36
CA VAL A 101 -9.85 1.40 -3.89
C VAL A 101 -9.48 2.80 -3.40
N ILE A 102 -9.04 2.89 -2.15
CA ILE A 102 -8.49 4.08 -1.52
C ILE A 102 -6.98 3.90 -1.43
N ILE A 103 -6.22 4.83 -2.00
CA ILE A 103 -4.76 4.74 -2.10
C ILE A 103 -4.11 5.86 -1.30
N TYR A 104 -3.18 5.50 -0.41
CA TYR A 104 -2.25 6.43 0.20
C TYR A 104 -0.82 5.92 0.06
N CYS A 105 -0.04 6.53 -0.82
CA CYS A 105 1.35 6.17 -1.08
C CYS A 105 2.07 7.33 -1.81
N GLY A 106 3.41 7.32 -1.81
CA GLY A 106 4.22 8.31 -2.53
C GLY A 106 5.14 9.13 -1.63
N GLU A 107 4.83 9.25 -0.33
CA GLU A 107 5.69 9.93 0.65
C GLU A 107 7.05 9.23 0.78
N ASN A 108 7.03 7.89 0.90
CA ASN A 108 8.25 7.09 0.98
C ASN A 108 9.02 7.05 -0.34
N ASP A 109 8.32 7.16 -1.47
CA ASP A 109 8.98 7.32 -2.78
C ASP A 109 9.89 8.53 -2.77
N LEU A 110 9.36 9.70 -2.36
CA LEU A 110 10.11 10.95 -2.28
C LEU A 110 11.23 10.91 -1.23
N ALA A 111 11.02 10.18 -0.13
CA ALA A 111 11.98 10.07 0.95
C ALA A 111 13.08 9.04 0.69
N SER A 112 12.91 8.14 -0.27
CA SER A 112 13.86 7.05 -0.55
C SER A 112 15.18 7.54 -1.16
N SER A 113 15.15 8.67 -1.89
CA SER A 113 16.34 9.29 -2.49
C SER A 113 16.03 10.72 -2.94
N ASP A 114 17.02 11.59 -2.85
CA ASP A 114 16.90 12.98 -3.33
C ASP A 114 16.72 13.06 -4.85
N THR A 115 17.06 12.00 -5.59
CA THR A 115 16.85 11.90 -7.05
C THR A 115 15.41 11.59 -7.44
N VAL A 116 14.57 11.14 -6.48
CA VAL A 116 13.15 10.88 -6.76
C VAL A 116 12.41 12.21 -6.82
N THR A 117 11.78 12.46 -7.96
CA THR A 117 11.02 13.68 -8.25
C THR A 117 9.51 13.46 -8.13
N ALA A 118 8.74 14.54 -8.04
CA ALA A 118 7.29 14.52 -8.12
C ALA A 118 6.78 13.85 -9.40
N LYS A 119 7.44 14.06 -10.55
CA LYS A 119 7.13 13.38 -11.82
C LYS A 119 7.32 11.87 -11.71
N LYS A 120 8.34 11.42 -10.99
CA LYS A 120 8.56 9.97 -10.78
C LYS A 120 7.47 9.34 -9.94
N VAL A 121 6.99 10.03 -8.91
CA VAL A 121 5.81 9.61 -8.12
C VAL A 121 4.57 9.50 -9.01
N LEU A 122 4.30 10.53 -9.84
CA LEU A 122 3.19 10.47 -10.80
C LEU A 122 3.32 9.27 -11.75
N GLN A 123 4.50 9.01 -12.33
CA GLN A 123 4.72 7.89 -13.26
C GLN A 123 4.42 6.53 -12.59
N ARG A 124 4.89 6.34 -11.36
CA ARG A 124 4.61 5.13 -10.58
C ARG A 124 3.12 4.99 -10.26
N PHE A 125 2.48 6.09 -9.87
CA PHE A 125 1.03 6.09 -9.64
C PHE A 125 0.24 5.80 -10.92
N GLN A 126 0.63 6.37 -12.06
CA GLN A 126 0.00 6.10 -13.35
C GLN A 126 0.09 4.62 -13.74
N LYS A 127 1.22 3.96 -13.44
CA LYS A 127 1.36 2.52 -13.65
C LYS A 127 0.37 1.73 -12.79
N LEU A 128 0.37 1.96 -11.47
CA LEU A 128 -0.58 1.30 -10.55
C LEU A 128 -2.03 1.54 -10.97
N PHE A 129 -2.37 2.78 -11.32
CA PHE A 129 -3.70 3.14 -11.80
C PHE A 129 -4.06 2.42 -13.10
N GLY A 130 -3.12 2.30 -14.03
CA GLY A 130 -3.28 1.56 -15.29
C GLY A 130 -3.55 0.08 -15.06
N ASP A 131 -2.80 -0.55 -14.15
CA ASP A 131 -2.98 -1.95 -13.77
C ASP A 131 -4.36 -2.17 -13.11
N ILE A 132 -4.78 -1.26 -12.23
CA ILE A 132 -6.13 -1.28 -11.63
C ILE A 132 -7.19 -1.15 -12.72
N ARG A 133 -7.06 -0.22 -13.65
CA ARG A 133 -8.05 -0.01 -14.72
C ARG A 133 -8.14 -1.20 -15.69
N LYS A 134 -7.01 -1.86 -15.96
CA LYS A 134 -6.98 -3.07 -16.80
C LYS A 134 -7.75 -4.23 -16.17
N ARG A 135 -7.60 -4.43 -14.87
CA ARG A 135 -8.17 -5.56 -14.12
C ARG A 135 -9.55 -5.27 -13.53
N LEU A 136 -9.78 -4.03 -13.14
CA LEU A 136 -10.99 -3.52 -12.48
C LEU A 136 -11.47 -2.23 -13.17
N PRO A 137 -11.97 -2.31 -14.41
CA PRO A 137 -12.20 -1.13 -15.29
C PRO A 137 -13.19 -0.12 -14.68
N ASN A 138 -14.11 -0.58 -13.85
CA ASN A 138 -15.19 0.24 -13.31
C ASN A 138 -15.04 0.62 -11.84
N VAL A 139 -13.99 0.13 -11.16
CA VAL A 139 -13.82 0.40 -9.73
C VAL A 139 -13.50 1.89 -9.48
N PRO A 140 -14.20 2.59 -8.58
CA PRO A 140 -13.79 3.92 -8.16
C PRO A 140 -12.43 3.89 -7.46
N VAL A 141 -11.57 4.86 -7.80
CA VAL A 141 -10.24 5.03 -7.20
C VAL A 141 -10.14 6.39 -6.55
N VAL A 142 -9.81 6.43 -5.28
CA VAL A 142 -9.54 7.66 -4.52
C VAL A 142 -8.07 7.66 -4.13
N PHE A 143 -7.38 8.76 -4.40
CA PHE A 143 -6.02 9.00 -3.91
C PHE A 143 -6.08 10.04 -2.80
N ILE A 144 -5.54 9.71 -1.63
CA ILE A 144 -5.37 10.68 -0.55
C ILE A 144 -4.10 11.47 -0.82
N SER A 145 -4.17 12.80 -0.74
CA SER A 145 -2.98 13.63 -0.88
C SER A 145 -1.88 13.15 0.07
N ILE A 146 -0.64 13.16 -0.40
CA ILE A 146 0.50 12.96 0.48
C ILE A 146 0.44 14.06 1.53
N LYS A 147 0.39 13.67 2.81
CA LYS A 147 0.19 14.57 3.94
C LYS A 147 1.41 15.44 4.23
N PRO A 148 1.24 16.61 4.84
CA PRO A 148 2.34 17.31 5.47
C PRO A 148 2.72 16.56 6.77
N SER A 149 3.99 16.26 6.96
CA SER A 149 4.48 15.70 8.23
C SER A 149 5.73 16.45 8.67
N PRO A 150 5.89 16.72 9.99
CA PRO A 150 7.03 17.49 10.48
C PRO A 150 8.37 16.85 10.09
N SER A 151 8.51 15.53 10.24
CA SER A 151 9.74 14.80 9.91
C SER A 151 10.09 14.78 8.41
N ARG A 152 9.11 15.06 7.53
CA ARG A 152 9.29 15.12 6.07
C ARG A 152 9.16 16.54 5.52
N TRP A 153 9.11 17.58 6.38
CA TRP A 153 8.88 18.96 5.93
C TRP A 153 9.91 19.48 4.93
N ARG A 154 11.15 18.97 5.02
CA ARG A 154 12.19 19.23 4.01
C ARG A 154 11.81 18.84 2.58
N LEU A 155 10.83 17.96 2.42
CA LEU A 155 10.32 17.49 1.13
C LEU A 155 9.06 18.26 0.67
N LYS A 156 8.65 19.30 1.40
CA LYS A 156 7.41 20.05 1.18
C LYS A 156 7.14 20.35 -0.30
N ASP A 157 8.09 20.97 -0.97
CA ASP A 157 7.89 21.42 -2.35
C ASP A 157 7.71 20.23 -3.32
N LYS A 158 8.47 19.15 -3.12
CA LYS A 158 8.30 17.92 -3.90
C LYS A 158 6.94 17.27 -3.64
N ILE A 159 6.45 17.30 -2.39
CA ILE A 159 5.16 16.73 -2.00
C ILE A 159 4.02 17.55 -2.62
N ILE A 160 4.07 18.88 -2.51
CA ILE A 160 3.07 19.77 -3.10
C ILE A 160 2.98 19.56 -4.61
N GLU A 161 4.13 19.48 -5.30
CA GLU A 161 4.15 19.24 -6.73
C GLU A 161 3.63 17.84 -7.08
N ALA A 162 3.98 16.80 -6.33
CA ALA A 162 3.45 15.45 -6.53
C ALA A 162 1.93 15.41 -6.36
N ASN A 163 1.39 16.02 -5.30
CA ASN A 163 -0.03 16.15 -5.06
C ASN A 163 -0.75 16.88 -6.22
N LYS A 164 -0.20 17.99 -6.69
CA LYS A 164 -0.72 18.75 -7.84
C LYS A 164 -0.76 17.90 -9.11
N LEU A 165 0.33 17.18 -9.41
CA LEU A 165 0.41 16.33 -10.60
C LEU A 165 -0.58 15.15 -10.55
N VAL A 166 -0.70 14.47 -9.41
CA VAL A 166 -1.66 13.37 -9.23
C VAL A 166 -3.10 13.89 -9.30
N LYS A 167 -3.41 15.02 -8.65
CA LYS A 167 -4.73 15.66 -8.71
C LYS A 167 -5.12 15.99 -10.16
N LYS A 168 -4.20 16.63 -10.91
CA LYS A 168 -4.41 16.96 -12.34
C LYS A 168 -4.63 15.71 -13.18
N PHE A 169 -3.85 14.65 -12.97
CA PHE A 169 -4.02 13.38 -13.68
C PHE A 169 -5.38 12.76 -13.39
N LEU A 170 -5.79 12.67 -12.13
CA LEU A 170 -7.07 12.09 -11.75
C LEU A 170 -8.27 12.87 -12.31
N ALA A 171 -8.18 14.20 -12.39
CA ALA A 171 -9.24 15.05 -12.96
C ALA A 171 -9.55 14.71 -14.42
N THR A 172 -8.63 14.05 -15.15
CA THR A 172 -8.85 13.59 -16.54
C THR A 172 -9.40 12.17 -16.61
N LYS A 173 -9.65 11.49 -15.49
CA LYS A 173 -10.06 10.09 -15.46
C LYS A 173 -11.47 9.94 -14.89
N LYS A 174 -12.22 8.96 -15.39
CA LYS A 174 -13.57 8.65 -14.88
C LYS A 174 -13.47 7.83 -13.60
N LYS A 175 -14.45 7.99 -12.71
CA LYS A 175 -14.55 7.24 -11.44
C LYS A 175 -13.30 7.39 -10.56
N THR A 176 -12.82 8.62 -10.44
CA THR A 176 -11.67 8.97 -9.62
C THR A 176 -11.96 10.16 -8.73
N ALA A 177 -11.26 10.23 -7.60
CA ALA A 177 -11.25 11.40 -6.75
C ALA A 177 -9.87 11.60 -6.13
N PHE A 178 -9.60 12.84 -5.75
CA PHE A 178 -8.43 13.24 -4.97
C PHE A 178 -8.90 13.78 -3.63
N ALA A 179 -8.67 13.04 -2.56
CA ALA A 179 -9.03 13.41 -1.20
C ALA A 179 -7.90 14.27 -0.60
N ASP A 180 -8.11 15.57 -0.57
CA ASP A 180 -7.10 16.52 -0.12
C ASP A 180 -7.14 16.68 1.40
N VAL A 181 -6.19 16.09 2.10
CA VAL A 181 -6.01 16.22 3.55
C VAL A 181 -5.01 17.30 3.93
N TRP A 182 -4.22 17.78 2.96
CA TRP A 182 -3.12 18.72 3.19
C TRP A 182 -3.53 19.96 3.98
N PRO A 183 -4.56 20.74 3.56
CA PRO A 183 -4.88 22.00 4.24
C PRO A 183 -5.34 21.83 5.68
N LEU A 184 -5.98 20.69 5.99
CA LEU A 184 -6.53 20.42 7.32
C LEU A 184 -5.50 19.88 8.31
N MET A 185 -4.30 19.57 7.83
CA MET A 185 -3.20 19.08 8.66
C MET A 185 -2.13 20.15 8.90
N LEU A 186 -2.37 21.40 8.48
CA LEU A 186 -1.50 22.54 8.75
C LEU A 186 -1.97 23.29 9.99
N ASP A 187 -1.03 23.95 10.65
CA ASP A 187 -1.31 24.95 11.71
C ASP A 187 -1.62 26.33 11.11
N GLY A 188 -1.85 27.33 11.98
CA GLY A 188 -2.14 28.71 11.56
C GLY A 188 -0.99 29.44 10.85
N GLU A 189 0.22 28.89 10.89
CA GLU A 189 1.40 29.41 10.22
C GLU A 189 1.70 28.67 8.90
N GLY A 190 0.85 27.72 8.49
CA GLY A 190 1.01 26.92 7.30
C GLY A 190 2.09 25.86 7.39
N ARG A 191 2.45 25.45 8.62
CA ARG A 191 3.37 24.34 8.90
C ARG A 191 2.57 23.09 9.30
N PRO A 192 3.17 21.87 9.26
CA PRO A 192 2.49 20.69 9.75
C PRO A 192 2.09 20.86 11.22
N ASN A 193 0.80 20.68 11.53
CA ASN A 193 0.32 20.72 12.91
C ASN A 193 0.85 19.49 13.67
N GLU A 194 1.86 19.70 14.51
CA GLU A 194 2.55 18.64 15.24
C GLU A 194 1.63 17.84 16.18
N ALA A 195 0.54 18.45 16.68
CA ALA A 195 -0.43 17.80 17.56
C ALA A 195 -1.17 16.62 16.88
N LEU A 196 -1.10 16.50 15.54
CA LEU A 196 -1.73 15.42 14.78
C LEU A 196 -0.86 14.17 14.63
N PHE A 197 0.35 14.20 15.19
CA PHE A 197 1.36 13.15 14.98
C PHE A 197 1.80 12.53 16.30
N VAL A 198 2.26 11.30 16.23
CA VAL A 198 2.96 10.64 17.35
C VAL A 198 4.41 11.14 17.45
N GLU A 199 5.17 10.63 18.40
CA GLU A 199 6.53 11.08 18.73
C GLU A 199 7.48 11.14 17.52
N ASP A 200 7.33 10.22 16.56
CA ASP A 200 8.18 10.17 15.36
C ASP A 200 7.93 11.30 14.36
N LYS A 201 6.92 12.15 14.61
CA LYS A 201 6.56 13.30 13.76
C LYS A 201 6.26 12.93 12.29
N LEU A 202 5.94 11.66 12.06
CA LEU A 202 5.61 11.09 10.76
C LEU A 202 4.24 10.42 10.75
N HIS A 203 3.99 9.55 11.72
CA HIS A 203 2.75 8.80 11.80
C HIS A 203 1.72 9.56 12.62
N MET A 204 0.47 9.45 12.18
CA MET A 204 -0.64 10.17 12.80
C MET A 204 -1.07 9.49 14.10
N ASN A 205 -1.51 10.31 15.03
CA ASN A 205 -2.29 9.90 16.19
C ASN A 205 -3.80 9.84 15.83
N GLN A 206 -4.64 9.61 16.82
CA GLN A 206 -6.09 9.49 16.64
C GLN A 206 -6.71 10.76 16.02
N GLU A 207 -6.24 11.95 16.39
CA GLU A 207 -6.74 13.22 15.86
C GLU A 207 -6.41 13.38 14.37
N GLY A 208 -5.19 13.01 13.98
CA GLY A 208 -4.79 12.99 12.57
C GLY A 208 -5.65 12.04 11.73
N TYR A 209 -5.96 10.84 12.25
CA TYR A 209 -6.86 9.90 11.57
C TYR A 209 -8.31 10.39 11.56
N ALA A 210 -8.78 11.12 12.57
CA ALA A 210 -10.12 11.72 12.58
C ALA A 210 -10.28 12.76 11.45
N ILE A 211 -9.24 13.56 11.17
CA ILE A 211 -9.23 14.47 10.01
C ILE A 211 -9.34 13.69 8.71
N TRP A 212 -8.56 12.61 8.56
CA TRP A 212 -8.62 11.79 7.36
C TRP A 212 -10.00 11.15 7.18
N ALA A 213 -10.59 10.64 8.25
CA ALA A 213 -11.93 10.06 8.22
C ALA A 213 -12.97 11.07 7.76
N LYS A 214 -12.97 12.28 8.32
CA LYS A 214 -13.87 13.37 7.92
C LYS A 214 -13.73 13.75 6.43
N VAL A 215 -12.50 13.77 5.92
CA VAL A 215 -12.25 14.07 4.49
C VAL A 215 -12.74 12.93 3.61
N LEU A 216 -12.49 11.67 4.02
CA LEU A 216 -12.79 10.50 3.21
C LEU A 216 -14.27 10.16 3.13
N ASP A 217 -15.05 10.45 4.16
CA ASP A 217 -16.46 10.03 4.29
C ASP A 217 -17.27 10.33 3.02
N LYS A 218 -17.13 11.54 2.47
CA LYS A 218 -17.84 11.97 1.24
C LYS A 218 -17.40 11.25 -0.05
N TYR A 219 -16.28 10.54 -0.01
CA TYR A 219 -15.75 9.81 -1.18
C TYR A 219 -16.05 8.31 -1.14
N LEU A 220 -16.54 7.80 0.00
CA LEU A 220 -16.80 6.38 0.13
C LEU A 220 -18.08 5.98 -0.60
N THR A 221 -18.00 4.95 -1.42
CA THR A 221 -19.16 4.44 -2.15
C THR A 221 -20.11 3.74 -1.18
N PRO A 222 -21.45 3.95 -1.29
CA PRO A 222 -22.44 3.25 -0.49
C PRO A 222 -22.28 1.72 -0.60
N ASN A 223 -22.72 0.99 0.42
CA ASN A 223 -22.85 -0.44 0.31
C ASN A 223 -23.83 -0.79 -0.81
N PRO A 224 -23.60 -1.87 -1.57
CA PRO A 224 -24.60 -2.38 -2.49
C PRO A 224 -25.89 -2.65 -1.74
N SER A 225 -27.02 -2.22 -2.31
CA SER A 225 -28.33 -2.65 -1.80
C SER A 225 -28.38 -4.18 -1.75
N PRO A 226 -29.03 -4.78 -0.72
CA PRO A 226 -29.29 -6.22 -0.74
C PRO A 226 -29.95 -6.59 -2.08
N ALA A 227 -29.43 -7.62 -2.73
CA ALA A 227 -30.08 -8.12 -3.92
C ALA A 227 -31.55 -8.45 -3.55
N LYS A 228 -32.50 -7.86 -4.27
CA LYS A 228 -33.91 -8.28 -4.14
C LYS A 228 -33.95 -9.77 -4.52
N GLN A 229 -34.24 -10.59 -3.52
CA GLN A 229 -34.51 -12.01 -3.73
C GLN A 229 -35.82 -12.19 -4.50
#